data_6d638305d1f3b0ab17b6b7ba859420a9
#
_entry.id   6d638305d1f3b0ab17b6b7ba859420a9
#
_cell.length_a   1.000
_cell.length_b   1.000
_cell.length_c   1.000
_cell.angle_alpha   90.00
_cell.angle_beta   90.00
_cell.angle_gamma   90.00
#
_symmetry.space_group_name_H-M   'P 1'
#
loop_
_entity.id
_entity.type
_entity.pdbx_description
1 polymer ?
#
loop_
_entity_poly.entity_id
_entity_poly.type
_entity_poly.pdbx_seq_one_letter_code
_entity_poly.pdbx_strand_id
1 'polypeptide(L)'
;MTQTRSNSLHAGALVGLTLGAGFILTVRTSFGAEDPVFHDRPASPRSLPADNLPPFGMLDDSGRLIPTPPIPAGGLHRGPGSPPESTARGPSLDLAIEAARAAVDTCSAAGYRTGATVIDSAGEARAMLTADGSDGSHVFVAMRKALTALTFKMPSSKANSLVTQNAELLKKVTPNMFVEGGAVPLMSGNQVIGAIGVSGAGGKVIGQQDEVCARAGLDKIKNKL
;
A
#
# COMPACT_ATOMS: atom_id res chain seq x y z
N MET A 1 -25.19 -23.84 46.29
CA MET A 1 -24.80 -22.53 46.79
C MET A 1 -24.76 -21.59 45.60
N THR A 2 -25.85 -20.86 45.43
CA THR A 2 -26.15 -19.96 44.30
C THR A 2 -25.69 -18.56 44.69
N GLN A 3 -24.89 -17.88 43.85
CA GLN A 3 -24.66 -16.45 43.94
C GLN A 3 -25.03 -15.75 42.63
N THR A 4 -26.15 -15.13 42.69
CA THR A 4 -26.69 -14.12 41.76
C THR A 4 -25.89 -12.80 41.96
N ARG A 5 -25.38 -12.20 40.88
CA ARG A 5 -24.92 -10.82 40.87
C ARG A 5 -25.94 -9.93 40.17
N SER A 6 -26.41 -8.99 40.94
CA SER A 6 -27.35 -7.92 40.64
C SER A 6 -26.72 -6.88 39.70
N ASN A 7 -27.43 -6.51 38.64
CA ASN A 7 -27.18 -5.34 37.82
C ASN A 7 -27.84 -4.12 38.49
N SER A 8 -27.04 -3.13 38.88
CA SER A 8 -27.58 -1.83 39.32
C SER A 8 -27.68 -0.88 38.13
N LEU A 9 -28.92 -0.61 37.74
CA LEU A 9 -29.33 0.51 36.89
C LEU A 9 -29.21 1.81 37.69
N HIS A 10 -28.39 2.76 37.26
CA HIS A 10 -28.42 4.11 37.77
C HIS A 10 -29.43 4.95 36.98
N ALA A 11 -30.52 5.23 37.59
CA ALA A 11 -31.51 6.21 37.16
C ALA A 11 -30.99 7.62 37.47
N GLY A 12 -30.72 8.42 36.48
CA GLY A 12 -30.40 9.83 36.62
C GLY A 12 -31.69 10.64 36.86
N ALA A 13 -31.75 11.35 37.96
CA ALA A 13 -32.88 12.20 38.34
C ALA A 13 -32.92 13.47 37.47
N LEU A 14 -34.11 13.71 36.87
CA LEU A 14 -34.48 14.98 36.28
C LEU A 14 -34.87 15.97 37.41
N VAL A 15 -34.09 17.03 37.56
CA VAL A 15 -34.50 18.22 38.33
C VAL A 15 -35.11 19.23 37.36
N GLY A 16 -36.40 19.34 37.38
CA GLY A 16 -37.13 20.38 36.68
C GLY A 16 -37.08 21.70 37.46
N LEU A 17 -36.56 22.75 36.85
CA LEU A 17 -36.72 24.13 37.31
C LEU A 17 -37.50 24.87 36.26
N THR A 18 -38.77 25.21 36.59
CA THR A 18 -39.64 26.10 35.81
C THR A 18 -39.39 27.54 36.27
N LEU A 19 -38.92 28.39 35.38
CA LEU A 19 -39.07 29.86 35.52
C LEU A 19 -39.03 30.52 34.13
N GLY A 20 -40.15 31.16 33.77
CA GLY A 20 -40.19 32.44 33.03
C GLY A 20 -39.97 32.40 31.52
N ALA A 21 -41.00 32.83 30.83
CA ALA A 21 -41.05 33.16 29.40
C ALA A 21 -39.77 33.76 28.84
N GLY A 22 -39.26 33.19 27.73
CA GLY A 22 -38.22 33.84 26.94
C GLY A 22 -37.41 32.87 26.11
N PHE A 23 -37.62 32.88 24.82
CA PHE A 23 -36.74 32.43 23.76
C PHE A 23 -36.10 31.05 23.94
N ILE A 24 -36.70 30.06 23.32
CA ILE A 24 -36.02 28.78 23.02
C ILE A 24 -35.01 29.07 21.90
N LEU A 25 -33.73 29.31 22.26
CA LEU A 25 -32.63 29.29 21.33
C LEU A 25 -32.33 27.82 21.06
N THR A 26 -32.92 27.26 20.01
CA THR A 26 -32.52 25.94 19.52
C THR A 26 -31.09 26.09 18.91
N VAL A 27 -30.07 25.86 19.72
CA VAL A 27 -28.75 25.61 19.20
C VAL A 27 -28.82 24.29 18.44
N ARG A 28 -29.02 24.36 17.14
CA ARG A 28 -28.71 23.25 16.24
C ARG A 28 -27.21 23.10 16.24
N THR A 29 -26.69 22.23 17.07
CA THR A 29 -25.37 21.66 16.84
C THR A 29 -25.47 20.78 15.60
N SER A 30 -25.26 21.36 14.42
CA SER A 30 -24.92 20.59 13.25
C SER A 30 -23.53 20.01 13.52
N PHE A 31 -23.50 18.79 14.01
CA PHE A 31 -22.32 17.94 13.83
C PHE A 31 -22.22 17.68 12.32
N GLY A 32 -21.59 18.61 11.60
CA GLY A 32 -20.99 18.27 10.33
C GLY A 32 -20.00 17.15 10.64
N ALA A 33 -20.21 15.97 10.08
CA ALA A 33 -19.19 14.97 10.03
C ALA A 33 -18.06 15.56 9.16
N GLU A 34 -17.14 16.27 9.79
CA GLU A 34 -15.89 16.66 9.15
C GLU A 34 -15.11 15.37 8.93
N ASP A 35 -14.87 15.08 7.68
CA ASP A 35 -14.10 13.93 7.25
C ASP A 35 -12.68 14.08 7.85
N PRO A 36 -12.26 13.24 8.81
CA PRO A 36 -11.00 13.45 9.53
C PRO A 36 -9.75 13.26 8.66
N VAL A 37 -9.95 12.96 7.36
CA VAL A 37 -8.85 12.59 6.46
C VAL A 37 -8.14 13.81 5.86
N PHE A 38 -8.74 15.03 5.88
CA PHE A 38 -8.18 16.17 5.16
C PHE A 38 -7.86 17.43 5.99
N HIS A 39 -8.11 17.42 7.30
CA HIS A 39 -8.06 18.66 8.08
C HIS A 39 -6.79 18.84 8.85
N ASP A 40 -5.65 18.51 8.65
CA ASP A 40 -4.44 18.99 9.35
C ASP A 40 -3.12 18.45 8.78
N ARG A 41 -2.99 18.45 7.45
CA ARG A 41 -1.63 18.53 6.94
C ARG A 41 -1.27 20.00 6.86
N PRO A 42 -0.33 20.52 7.67
CA PRO A 42 0.24 21.82 7.42
C PRO A 42 0.72 21.79 5.97
N ALA A 43 0.32 22.79 5.19
CA ALA A 43 0.80 22.94 3.83
C ALA A 43 2.31 22.74 3.86
N SER A 44 2.80 21.74 3.12
CA SER A 44 4.23 21.50 3.06
C SER A 44 4.90 22.82 2.68
N PRO A 45 5.87 23.34 3.46
CA PRO A 45 6.55 24.59 3.13
C PRO A 45 7.34 24.53 1.82
N ARG A 46 7.22 23.42 1.08
CA ARG A 46 7.84 23.17 -0.23
C ARG A 46 6.83 22.93 -1.35
N SER A 47 5.59 23.36 -1.22
CA SER A 47 4.72 23.41 -2.39
C SER A 47 5.28 24.46 -3.34
N LEU A 48 6.07 24.02 -4.31
CA LEU A 48 6.40 24.84 -5.46
C LEU A 48 5.07 25.28 -6.10
N PRO A 49 4.95 26.55 -6.56
CA PRO A 49 3.75 26.98 -7.25
C PRO A 49 3.42 25.98 -8.36
N ALA A 50 2.22 25.40 -8.32
CA ALA A 50 1.77 24.37 -9.26
C ALA A 50 1.92 24.78 -10.73
N ASP A 51 1.95 26.08 -10.99
CA ASP A 51 1.98 26.69 -12.31
C ASP A 51 3.35 26.59 -13.02
N ASN A 52 4.41 26.22 -12.30
CA ASN A 52 5.78 26.16 -12.84
C ASN A 52 6.40 24.75 -12.84
N LEU A 53 5.65 23.73 -12.44
CA LEU A 53 6.13 22.37 -12.52
C LEU A 53 5.77 21.77 -13.88
N PRO A 54 6.75 21.28 -14.64
CA PRO A 54 6.43 20.45 -15.80
C PRO A 54 5.59 19.26 -15.31
N PRO A 55 4.58 18.81 -16.06
CA PRO A 55 3.66 17.75 -15.65
C PRO A 55 4.34 16.41 -15.30
N PHE A 56 5.61 16.27 -15.65
CA PHE A 56 6.44 15.12 -15.34
C PHE A 56 7.87 15.62 -15.05
N GLY A 57 8.16 15.95 -13.80
CA GLY A 57 9.50 16.38 -13.40
C GLY A 57 10.12 15.40 -12.42
N MET A 58 11.30 14.89 -12.72
CA MET A 58 12.17 14.25 -11.72
C MET A 58 13.17 15.29 -11.24
N LEU A 59 13.51 15.24 -9.96
CA LEU A 59 14.58 16.04 -9.40
C LEU A 59 15.88 15.22 -9.43
N ASP A 60 16.98 15.87 -9.78
CA ASP A 60 18.31 15.29 -9.58
C ASP A 60 18.72 15.35 -8.09
N ASP A 61 19.86 14.78 -7.75
CA ASP A 61 20.38 14.75 -6.38
C ASP A 61 20.62 16.14 -5.77
N SER A 62 20.68 17.19 -6.61
CA SER A 62 20.82 18.59 -6.18
C SER A 62 19.46 19.28 -5.98
N GLY A 63 18.36 18.61 -6.25
CA GLY A 63 17.00 19.15 -6.19
C GLY A 63 16.63 20.00 -7.41
N ARG A 64 17.37 19.92 -8.53
CA ARG A 64 17.02 20.59 -9.78
C ARG A 64 16.11 19.72 -10.61
N LEU A 65 15.17 20.33 -11.31
CA LEU A 65 14.34 19.62 -12.28
C LEU A 65 15.19 19.10 -13.43
N ILE A 66 15.15 17.79 -13.65
CA ILE A 66 15.71 17.18 -14.84
C ILE A 66 14.80 17.55 -16.02
N PRO A 67 15.35 18.18 -17.07
CA PRO A 67 14.56 18.49 -18.24
C PRO A 67 13.92 17.21 -18.81
N THR A 68 12.59 17.20 -18.92
CA THR A 68 11.91 16.11 -19.61
C THR A 68 12.23 16.17 -21.09
N PRO A 69 12.51 15.04 -21.74
CA PRO A 69 12.66 15.04 -23.19
C PRO A 69 11.38 15.58 -23.85
N PRO A 70 11.51 16.30 -24.98
CA PRO A 70 10.34 16.82 -25.66
C PRO A 70 9.35 15.70 -25.98
N ILE A 71 8.08 15.93 -25.65
CA ILE A 71 7.00 14.99 -25.98
C ILE A 71 6.97 14.83 -27.49
N PRO A 72 7.03 13.61 -28.04
CA PRO A 72 6.90 13.39 -29.49
C PRO A 72 5.64 14.04 -30.02
N ALA A 73 5.69 14.57 -31.23
CA ALA A 73 4.57 15.28 -31.86
C ALA A 73 3.24 14.48 -31.92
N GLY A 74 3.29 13.16 -31.73
CA GLY A 74 2.12 12.28 -31.58
C GLY A 74 1.52 12.16 -30.19
N GLY A 75 2.09 12.85 -29.18
CA GLY A 75 1.68 12.76 -27.79
C GLY A 75 2.08 11.44 -27.11
N LEU A 76 1.76 11.33 -25.81
CA LEU A 76 1.98 10.12 -25.03
C LEU A 76 0.75 9.20 -25.01
N HIS A 77 -0.31 9.56 -25.75
CA HIS A 77 -1.56 8.79 -25.74
C HIS A 77 -1.42 7.54 -26.62
N ARG A 78 -1.66 6.40 -26.04
CA ARG A 78 -1.80 5.15 -26.78
C ARG A 78 -3.14 5.17 -27.50
N GLY A 79 -3.11 5.32 -28.82
CA GLY A 79 -4.25 5.19 -29.70
C GLY A 79 -4.01 4.07 -30.72
N PRO A 80 -4.91 3.90 -31.71
CA PRO A 80 -4.67 3.02 -32.84
C PRO A 80 -3.32 3.34 -33.49
N GLY A 81 -2.41 2.37 -33.58
CA GLY A 81 -1.04 2.55 -34.08
C GLY A 81 0.01 2.76 -32.97
N SER A 82 -0.35 2.72 -31.70
CA SER A 82 0.60 2.67 -30.58
C SER A 82 1.49 1.42 -30.67
N PRO A 83 2.71 1.47 -30.09
CA PRO A 83 3.53 0.27 -29.96
C PRO A 83 2.73 -0.88 -29.35
N PRO A 84 3.04 -2.15 -29.71
CA PRO A 84 2.35 -3.29 -29.14
C PRO A 84 2.39 -3.24 -27.62
N GLU A 85 1.33 -3.70 -26.99
CA GLU A 85 1.26 -3.81 -25.54
C GLU A 85 2.41 -4.69 -25.02
N SER A 86 2.81 -4.43 -23.76
CA SER A 86 3.79 -5.27 -23.09
C SER A 86 3.34 -6.74 -23.15
N THR A 87 4.22 -7.62 -23.60
CA THR A 87 4.00 -9.07 -23.57
C THR A 87 4.27 -9.67 -22.18
N ALA A 88 4.49 -8.83 -21.18
CA ALA A 88 4.69 -9.26 -19.80
C ALA A 88 3.48 -10.06 -19.31
N ARG A 89 3.77 -11.20 -18.70
CA ARG A 89 2.76 -12.04 -18.04
C ARG A 89 2.50 -11.52 -16.64
N GLY A 90 1.26 -11.56 -16.20
CA GLY A 90 0.90 -11.15 -14.86
C GLY A 90 -0.54 -11.51 -14.53
N PRO A 91 -0.95 -11.35 -13.29
CA PRO A 91 -2.36 -11.45 -12.95
C PRO A 91 -3.16 -10.37 -13.69
N SER A 92 -4.42 -10.65 -14.00
CA SER A 92 -5.35 -9.61 -14.46
C SER A 92 -5.43 -8.49 -13.43
N LEU A 93 -5.92 -7.32 -13.84
CA LEU A 93 -6.10 -6.18 -12.92
C LEU A 93 -6.95 -6.57 -11.70
N ASP A 94 -8.07 -7.27 -11.93
CA ASP A 94 -8.96 -7.70 -10.86
C ASP A 94 -8.28 -8.65 -9.87
N LEU A 95 -7.50 -9.61 -10.37
CA LEU A 95 -6.72 -10.52 -9.50
C LEU A 95 -5.61 -9.79 -8.75
N ALA A 96 -4.96 -8.82 -9.39
CA ALA A 96 -3.93 -8.02 -8.73
C ALA A 96 -4.52 -7.19 -7.59
N ILE A 97 -5.68 -6.56 -7.80
CA ILE A 97 -6.41 -5.82 -6.76
C ILE A 97 -6.87 -6.77 -5.65
N GLU A 98 -7.45 -7.93 -6.01
CA GLU A 98 -7.93 -8.93 -5.05
C GLU A 98 -6.77 -9.41 -4.14
N ALA A 99 -5.61 -9.70 -4.71
CA ALA A 99 -4.42 -10.11 -3.96
C ALA A 99 -3.89 -9.00 -3.05
N ALA A 100 -3.72 -7.79 -3.58
CA ALA A 100 -3.24 -6.66 -2.81
C ALA A 100 -4.20 -6.31 -1.66
N ARG A 101 -5.51 -6.35 -1.90
CA ARG A 101 -6.53 -6.14 -0.87
C ARG A 101 -6.45 -7.19 0.23
N ALA A 102 -6.41 -8.48 -0.13
CA ALA A 102 -6.31 -9.56 0.85
C ALA A 102 -5.05 -9.45 1.71
N ALA A 103 -3.93 -9.04 1.12
CA ALA A 103 -2.68 -8.81 1.86
C ALA A 103 -2.82 -7.66 2.87
N VAL A 104 -3.35 -6.50 2.43
CA VAL A 104 -3.58 -5.33 3.30
C VAL A 104 -4.56 -5.68 4.42
N ASP A 105 -5.69 -6.32 4.11
CA ASP A 105 -6.72 -6.68 5.09
C ASP A 105 -6.17 -7.65 6.14
N THR A 106 -5.35 -8.63 5.73
CA THR A 106 -4.70 -9.57 6.65
C THR A 106 -3.76 -8.86 7.62
N CYS A 107 -2.94 -7.94 7.12
CA CYS A 107 -2.07 -7.14 7.98
C CYS A 107 -2.87 -6.21 8.91
N SER A 108 -3.93 -5.58 8.39
CA SER A 108 -4.79 -4.68 9.17
C SER A 108 -5.53 -5.41 10.29
N ALA A 109 -6.02 -6.63 10.02
CA ALA A 109 -6.63 -7.49 11.03
C ALA A 109 -5.65 -7.88 12.17
N ALA A 110 -4.36 -7.93 11.86
CA ALA A 110 -3.29 -8.14 12.85
C ALA A 110 -2.79 -6.83 13.51
N GLY A 111 -3.43 -5.69 13.23
CA GLY A 111 -3.11 -4.39 13.83
C GLY A 111 -2.00 -3.61 13.13
N TYR A 112 -1.54 -4.07 11.96
CA TYR A 112 -0.49 -3.39 11.19
C TYR A 112 -1.07 -2.49 10.10
N ARG A 113 -0.35 -1.41 9.80
CA ARG A 113 -0.69 -0.48 8.73
C ARG A 113 0.35 -0.59 7.63
N THR A 114 -0.05 -1.24 6.54
CA THR A 114 0.89 -1.66 5.50
C THR A 114 0.50 -1.15 4.12
N GLY A 115 1.49 -1.19 3.21
CA GLY A 115 1.26 -1.11 1.78
C GLY A 115 1.53 -2.45 1.11
N ALA A 116 0.75 -2.78 0.09
CA ALA A 116 0.92 -3.96 -0.74
C ALA A 116 1.06 -3.57 -2.21
N THR A 117 1.97 -4.25 -2.92
CA THR A 117 2.18 -4.05 -4.36
C THR A 117 2.24 -5.39 -5.08
N VAL A 118 1.47 -5.49 -6.16
CA VAL A 118 1.52 -6.62 -7.10
C VAL A 118 2.21 -6.16 -8.37
N ILE A 119 3.21 -6.90 -8.83
CA ILE A 119 3.95 -6.66 -10.07
C ILE A 119 3.80 -7.84 -11.03
N ASP A 120 3.98 -7.57 -12.31
CA ASP A 120 4.01 -8.58 -13.37
C ASP A 120 5.43 -9.15 -13.61
N SER A 121 5.59 -9.96 -14.67
CA SER A 121 6.86 -10.61 -15.02
C SER A 121 7.93 -9.65 -15.54
N ALA A 122 7.56 -8.44 -15.94
CA ALA A 122 8.48 -7.36 -16.31
C ALA A 122 8.88 -6.51 -15.09
N GLY A 123 8.25 -6.73 -13.93
CA GLY A 123 8.45 -5.92 -12.72
C GLY A 123 7.60 -4.66 -12.70
N GLU A 124 6.62 -4.53 -13.60
CA GLU A 124 5.73 -3.38 -13.66
C GLU A 124 4.57 -3.53 -12.65
N ALA A 125 4.22 -2.43 -11.99
CA ALA A 125 3.14 -2.45 -11.00
C ALA A 125 1.78 -2.67 -11.66
N ARG A 126 1.03 -3.66 -11.18
CA ARG A 126 -0.36 -3.96 -11.60
C ARG A 126 -1.36 -3.41 -10.58
N ALA A 127 -1.03 -3.43 -9.31
CA ALA A 127 -1.82 -2.82 -8.24
C ALA A 127 -0.92 -2.39 -7.09
N MET A 128 -1.21 -1.22 -6.50
CA MET A 128 -0.57 -0.69 -5.31
C MET A 128 -1.66 -0.21 -4.36
N LEU A 129 -1.76 -0.78 -3.17
CA LEU A 129 -2.76 -0.41 -2.17
C LEU A 129 -2.09 -0.06 -0.85
N THR A 130 -2.52 1.04 -0.25
CA THR A 130 -2.09 1.50 1.06
C THR A 130 -3.24 1.35 2.05
N ALA A 131 -3.01 0.74 3.20
CA ALA A 131 -3.99 0.67 4.28
C ALA A 131 -4.27 2.07 4.86
N ASP A 132 -5.48 2.29 5.34
CA ASP A 132 -5.84 3.52 6.04
C ASP A 132 -4.87 3.80 7.20
N GLY A 133 -4.34 5.00 7.26
CA GLY A 133 -3.36 5.43 8.26
C GLY A 133 -1.96 4.82 8.11
N SER A 134 -1.67 4.14 7.00
CA SER A 134 -0.31 3.71 6.65
C SER A 134 0.49 4.85 6.02
N ASP A 135 1.81 4.79 6.12
CA ASP A 135 2.69 5.65 5.35
C ASP A 135 2.65 5.25 3.86
N GLY A 136 2.43 6.24 2.98
CA GLY A 136 2.34 6.02 1.54
C GLY A 136 3.65 5.49 0.91
N SER A 137 4.80 5.60 1.59
CA SER A 137 6.07 5.05 1.12
C SER A 137 6.11 3.52 1.15
N HIS A 138 5.28 2.88 1.97
CA HIS A 138 5.27 1.43 2.13
C HIS A 138 4.96 0.67 0.84
N VAL A 139 4.13 1.20 -0.06
CA VAL A 139 3.86 0.56 -1.36
C VAL A 139 5.09 0.52 -2.25
N PHE A 140 5.96 1.52 -2.19
CA PHE A 140 7.21 1.55 -2.96
C PHE A 140 8.24 0.57 -2.39
N VAL A 141 8.33 0.45 -1.06
CA VAL A 141 9.17 -0.57 -0.42
C VAL A 141 8.64 -1.97 -0.74
N ALA A 142 7.32 -2.17 -0.70
CA ALA A 142 6.64 -3.42 -1.09
C ALA A 142 6.97 -3.80 -2.54
N MET A 143 6.96 -2.84 -3.48
CA MET A 143 7.37 -3.06 -4.87
C MET A 143 8.82 -3.55 -4.98
N ARG A 144 9.75 -2.93 -4.26
CA ARG A 144 11.16 -3.32 -4.26
C ARG A 144 11.40 -4.70 -3.67
N LYS A 145 10.62 -5.10 -2.64
CA LYS A 145 10.60 -6.47 -2.11
C LYS A 145 10.02 -7.44 -3.15
N ALA A 146 8.94 -7.06 -3.85
CA ALA A 146 8.36 -7.87 -4.91
C ALA A 146 9.36 -8.09 -6.07
N LEU A 147 10.13 -7.07 -6.47
CA LEU A 147 11.22 -7.21 -7.45
C LEU A 147 12.28 -8.23 -7.01
N THR A 148 12.60 -8.27 -5.72
CA THR A 148 13.49 -9.29 -5.16
C THR A 148 12.89 -10.69 -5.34
N ALA A 149 11.63 -10.89 -4.96
CA ALA A 149 10.97 -12.19 -5.10
C ALA A 149 10.83 -12.63 -6.56
N LEU A 150 10.55 -11.70 -7.48
CA LEU A 150 10.49 -11.93 -8.92
C LEU A 150 11.85 -12.38 -9.47
N THR A 151 12.92 -11.65 -9.17
CA THR A 151 14.28 -11.90 -9.71
C THR A 151 14.84 -13.22 -9.23
N PHE A 152 14.71 -13.50 -7.94
CA PHE A 152 15.24 -14.72 -7.34
C PHE A 152 14.26 -15.91 -7.43
N LYS A 153 13.04 -15.69 -7.90
CA LYS A 153 11.97 -16.72 -8.07
C LYS A 153 11.67 -17.48 -6.77
N MET A 154 11.75 -16.78 -5.65
CA MET A 154 11.52 -17.33 -4.31
C MET A 154 11.04 -16.25 -3.36
N PRO A 155 10.50 -16.62 -2.17
CA PRO A 155 10.20 -15.64 -1.13
C PRO A 155 11.40 -14.74 -0.83
N SER A 156 11.18 -13.44 -0.65
CA SER A 156 12.26 -12.47 -0.49
C SER A 156 13.07 -12.68 0.80
N SER A 157 12.47 -13.24 1.85
CA SER A 157 13.20 -13.69 3.05
C SER A 157 14.24 -14.77 2.75
N LYS A 158 13.88 -15.73 1.89
CA LYS A 158 14.81 -16.78 1.45
C LYS A 158 15.89 -16.20 0.54
N ALA A 159 15.53 -15.28 -0.37
CA ALA A 159 16.51 -14.57 -1.20
C ALA A 159 17.53 -13.82 -0.33
N ASN A 160 17.07 -13.11 0.71
CA ASN A 160 17.94 -12.43 1.68
C ASN A 160 19.00 -13.38 2.27
N SER A 161 18.54 -14.50 2.81
CA SER A 161 19.43 -15.49 3.43
C SER A 161 20.47 -16.06 2.47
N LEU A 162 20.14 -16.21 1.18
CA LEU A 162 21.06 -16.73 0.17
C LEU A 162 22.03 -15.67 -0.33
N VAL A 163 21.55 -14.45 -0.58
CA VAL A 163 22.36 -13.34 -1.10
C VAL A 163 23.45 -12.94 -0.11
N THR A 164 23.15 -12.95 1.19
CA THR A 164 24.13 -12.63 2.24
C THR A 164 25.28 -13.64 2.34
N GLN A 165 25.10 -14.84 1.79
CA GLN A 165 26.08 -15.93 1.85
C GLN A 165 26.72 -16.24 0.50
N ASN A 166 26.30 -15.61 -0.59
CA ASN A 166 26.73 -15.94 -1.93
C ASN A 166 27.01 -14.69 -2.78
N ALA A 167 28.29 -14.42 -3.05
CA ALA A 167 28.73 -13.26 -3.83
C ALA A 167 28.17 -13.22 -5.26
N GLU A 168 27.95 -14.38 -5.89
CA GLU A 168 27.38 -14.42 -7.25
C GLU A 168 25.89 -14.06 -7.25
N LEU A 169 25.16 -14.40 -6.20
CA LEU A 169 23.79 -13.95 -6.05
C LEU A 169 23.72 -12.46 -5.70
N LEU A 170 24.68 -11.96 -4.93
CA LEU A 170 24.75 -10.53 -4.60
C LEU A 170 24.90 -9.67 -5.87
N LYS A 171 25.63 -10.13 -6.89
CA LYS A 171 25.76 -9.42 -8.18
C LYS A 171 24.43 -9.24 -8.93
N LYS A 172 23.40 -10.03 -8.62
CA LYS A 172 22.07 -9.91 -9.21
C LYS A 172 21.18 -8.88 -8.53
N VAL A 173 21.62 -8.38 -7.37
CA VAL A 173 20.88 -7.34 -6.65
C VAL A 173 21.09 -6.01 -7.35
N THR A 174 20.00 -5.35 -7.70
CA THR A 174 19.99 -4.03 -8.33
C THR A 174 19.51 -2.96 -7.35
N PRO A 175 19.83 -1.68 -7.57
CA PRO A 175 19.45 -0.59 -6.65
C PRO A 175 17.95 -0.44 -6.40
N ASN A 176 17.10 -0.92 -7.32
CA ASN A 176 15.65 -0.90 -7.19
C ASN A 176 15.07 -2.09 -6.40
N MET A 177 15.92 -3.02 -5.94
CA MET A 177 15.50 -4.12 -5.07
C MET A 177 15.64 -3.75 -3.58
N PHE A 178 14.83 -4.41 -2.76
CA PHE A 178 14.95 -4.38 -1.31
C PHE A 178 14.98 -5.82 -0.80
N VAL A 179 16.19 -6.30 -0.51
CA VAL A 179 16.47 -7.71 -0.21
C VAL A 179 16.14 -7.99 1.26
N GLU A 180 14.85 -7.92 1.59
CA GLU A 180 14.31 -8.27 2.91
C GLU A 180 13.04 -9.09 2.74
N GLY A 181 12.62 -9.79 3.80
CA GLY A 181 11.35 -10.50 3.84
C GLY A 181 10.17 -9.59 3.55
N GLY A 182 9.09 -10.16 3.03
CA GLY A 182 7.84 -9.43 2.78
C GLY A 182 7.27 -9.61 1.38
N ALA A 183 7.87 -10.46 0.53
CA ALA A 183 7.34 -10.70 -0.81
C ALA A 183 7.41 -12.18 -1.19
N VAL A 184 6.46 -12.59 -2.04
CA VAL A 184 6.39 -13.94 -2.61
C VAL A 184 6.14 -13.88 -4.13
N PRO A 185 6.70 -14.83 -4.91
CA PRO A 185 6.44 -14.91 -6.35
C PRO A 185 5.02 -15.40 -6.62
N LEU A 186 4.43 -14.92 -7.71
CA LEU A 186 3.18 -15.41 -8.30
C LEU A 186 3.52 -16.41 -9.40
N MET A 187 2.93 -17.60 -9.31
CA MET A 187 3.21 -18.69 -10.22
C MET A 187 1.98 -19.05 -11.06
N SER A 188 2.19 -19.29 -12.36
CA SER A 188 1.22 -19.96 -13.23
C SER A 188 1.89 -21.22 -13.76
N GLY A 189 1.44 -22.37 -13.27
CA GLY A 189 2.19 -23.61 -13.44
C GLY A 189 3.60 -23.47 -12.86
N ASN A 190 4.63 -23.74 -13.69
CA ASN A 190 6.04 -23.65 -13.30
C ASN A 190 6.69 -22.30 -13.64
N GLN A 191 5.92 -21.33 -14.12
CA GLN A 191 6.44 -20.03 -14.50
C GLN A 191 6.13 -18.96 -13.46
N VAL A 192 7.13 -18.15 -13.11
CA VAL A 192 6.90 -16.93 -12.35
C VAL A 192 6.32 -15.88 -13.30
N ILE A 193 5.11 -15.43 -13.00
CA ILE A 193 4.37 -14.44 -13.79
C ILE A 193 4.33 -13.06 -13.11
N GLY A 194 4.92 -12.94 -11.93
CA GLY A 194 4.92 -11.71 -11.15
C GLY A 194 5.31 -11.97 -9.71
N ALA A 195 5.04 -11.01 -8.86
CA ALA A 195 5.22 -11.14 -7.42
C ALA A 195 4.25 -10.20 -6.66
N ILE A 196 3.99 -10.54 -5.41
CA ILE A 196 3.32 -9.65 -4.45
C ILE A 196 4.26 -9.34 -3.30
N GLY A 197 4.38 -8.07 -2.95
CA GLY A 197 5.13 -7.57 -1.80
C GLY A 197 4.25 -6.81 -0.83
N VAL A 198 4.66 -6.79 0.43
CA VAL A 198 4.06 -6.03 1.52
C VAL A 198 5.17 -5.34 2.31
N SER A 199 4.89 -4.17 2.85
CA SER A 199 5.78 -3.45 3.76
C SER A 199 4.98 -2.65 4.78
N GLY A 200 5.57 -2.46 5.97
CA GLY A 200 5.00 -1.65 7.05
C GLY A 200 4.58 -2.44 8.28
N ALA A 201 4.57 -3.78 8.24
CA ALA A 201 4.33 -4.58 9.43
C ALA A 201 5.62 -4.69 10.25
N GLY A 202 5.61 -4.10 11.43
CA GLY A 202 6.69 -4.24 12.39
C GLY A 202 6.76 -5.67 12.95
N GLY A 203 7.85 -5.99 13.65
CA GLY A 203 8.00 -7.30 14.31
C GLY A 203 9.42 -7.55 14.79
N LYS A 204 9.60 -8.67 15.51
CA LYS A 204 10.93 -9.08 15.99
C LYS A 204 11.89 -9.46 14.87
N VAL A 205 11.35 -9.99 13.78
CA VAL A 205 12.11 -10.34 12.57
C VAL A 205 11.61 -9.46 11.45
N ILE A 206 12.50 -8.67 10.90
CA ILE A 206 12.17 -7.70 9.84
C ILE A 206 11.57 -8.43 8.63
N GLY A 207 10.41 -7.95 8.20
CA GLY A 207 9.73 -8.45 7.00
C GLY A 207 9.00 -9.79 7.18
N GLN A 208 9.11 -10.46 8.34
CA GLN A 208 8.43 -11.73 8.56
C GLN A 208 6.90 -11.57 8.49
N GLN A 209 6.35 -10.59 9.18
CA GLN A 209 4.92 -10.33 9.19
C GLN A 209 4.43 -9.81 7.83
N ASP A 210 5.24 -8.98 7.16
CA ASP A 210 4.96 -8.55 5.78
C ASP A 210 4.80 -9.77 4.85
N GLU A 211 5.68 -10.78 4.97
CA GLU A 211 5.62 -11.97 4.12
C GLU A 211 4.39 -12.84 4.42
N VAL A 212 3.94 -12.92 5.68
CA VAL A 212 2.68 -13.59 6.04
C VAL A 212 1.51 -12.92 5.30
N CYS A 213 1.45 -11.59 5.28
CA CYS A 213 0.40 -10.86 4.58
C CYS A 213 0.51 -11.02 3.05
N ALA A 214 1.74 -11.01 2.50
CA ALA A 214 1.95 -11.26 1.08
C ALA A 214 1.48 -12.67 0.66
N ARG A 215 1.73 -13.68 1.51
CA ARG A 215 1.22 -15.05 1.30
C ARG A 215 -0.29 -15.11 1.30
N ALA A 216 -0.96 -14.39 2.21
CA ALA A 216 -2.42 -14.33 2.23
C ALA A 216 -2.97 -13.74 0.91
N GLY A 217 -2.30 -12.72 0.36
CA GLY A 217 -2.63 -12.19 -0.96
C GLY A 217 -2.46 -13.21 -2.09
N LEU A 218 -1.34 -13.94 -2.11
CA LEU A 218 -1.12 -15.04 -3.06
C LEU A 218 -2.19 -16.14 -2.88
N ASP A 219 -2.47 -16.58 -1.66
CA ASP A 219 -3.43 -17.66 -1.38
C ASP A 219 -4.83 -17.32 -1.87
N LYS A 220 -5.20 -16.03 -1.86
CA LYS A 220 -6.48 -15.55 -2.35
C LYS A 220 -6.70 -15.81 -3.85
N ILE A 221 -5.62 -15.76 -4.64
CA ILE A 221 -5.70 -15.81 -6.10
C ILE A 221 -5.01 -17.02 -6.74
N LYS A 222 -4.21 -17.78 -6.01
CA LYS A 222 -3.35 -18.85 -6.57
C LYS A 222 -4.06 -19.87 -7.44
N ASN A 223 -5.32 -20.17 -7.16
CA ASN A 223 -6.12 -21.12 -7.96
C ASN A 223 -6.73 -20.51 -9.22
N LYS A 224 -6.50 -19.23 -9.45
CA LYS A 224 -7.01 -18.45 -10.59
C LYS A 224 -5.89 -17.97 -11.53
N LEU A 225 -4.62 -18.33 -11.23
CA LEU A 225 -3.42 -17.91 -11.98
C LEU A 225 -3.09 -18.85 -13.14
#